data_28777c647633d141380ce62f703a5f6c
#
_entry.id   28777c647633d141380ce62f703a5f6c
#
_cell.length_a   1.000
_cell.length_b   1.000
_cell.length_c   1.000
_cell.angle_alpha   90.00
_cell.angle_beta   90.00
_cell.angle_gamma   90.00
#
_symmetry.space_group_name_H-M   'P 1'
#
loop_
_entity.id
_entity.type
_entity.pdbx_description
1 polymer ?
#
loop_
_entity_poly.entity_id
_entity_poly.type
_entity_poly.pdbx_seq_one_letter_code
_entity_poly.pdbx_strand_id
1 'polypeptide(L)'
;MRGCIGTRARSTTSSRATTAPLPRRPVGTPAPAWAAPRATQSRTFSSSEARMTTTDQPFFDPTAYGNGPDDSVTDTSEGMAITHHTVRIGGRDIAYTAHAGHLVTVDPSSSQPVAKMFHVAFVADAPEGGAQARPVTFFYNGGPGSSAVFVLLGSFAPRRIVTSMPSFTPPAPYRLEDNPDSLLDRSDLVFINPVGTGYSTAIAPKRNLDFWGVDQDARSIAQFIKRWLTANDRWNSPKFLFGESYGTARSCVLSYVLHEDGVDLNGITLQSSILDYTQAGNPVGLLPTCAADAWFHKRASAPKGGPLPTDVGDFAEAAAVFASTEYEKALAEPAHADPAVLKTLSAFTGIDAATLQGWRLDVAASDGAGTSLFLTTLLADKGLSLGAYDGRVTGIHTGIAASVNPNSGGNDPTMTAVSGVYTAMWNTYLNDDLKFTSNSAFTDLNDQAFRHWDFRHTDPTGAQKGLDANGNVALYTAGDLAATMSLNVDLKVFSANGYYDFVTPFYQTMLDLKAMPLLDADVRKNLSAGFYPSGHMVYLDGGSRTALKADLARLYDAATTDHQAVARIRMLQARKA
;
A
#
# COMPACT_ATOMS: atom_id res chain seq x y z
N MET A 1 -20.98 -32.73 46.93
CA MET A 1 -20.02 -33.28 47.91
C MET A 1 -18.79 -32.40 47.83
N ARG A 2 -18.64 -31.48 48.75
CA ARG A 2 -17.67 -31.40 49.85
C ARG A 2 -16.33 -32.05 49.42
N GLY A 3 -15.17 -31.42 49.40
CA GLY A 3 -14.55 -30.28 50.04
C GLY A 3 -13.05 -30.58 50.05
N CYS A 4 -12.18 -29.64 50.03
CA CYS A 4 -11.24 -29.34 51.11
C CYS A 4 -10.23 -28.28 50.67
N ILE A 5 -10.17 -27.31 51.50
CA ILE A 5 -9.28 -26.17 51.62
C ILE A 5 -7.90 -26.67 52.09
N GLY A 6 -6.84 -26.06 51.57
CA GLY A 6 -5.47 -26.21 52.04
C GLY A 6 -4.65 -24.94 51.89
N THR A 7 -4.70 -24.10 52.91
CA THR A 7 -3.81 -22.95 53.13
C THR A 7 -2.42 -23.38 53.60
N ARG A 8 -1.35 -22.78 53.06
CA ARG A 8 -0.05 -22.57 53.78
C ARG A 8 0.70 -21.41 53.14
N ALA A 9 0.76 -20.32 53.82
CA ALA A 9 1.78 -19.72 54.68
C ALA A 9 3.04 -19.19 53.94
N ARG A 10 3.21 -17.89 54.06
CA ARG A 10 4.35 -17.07 53.67
C ARG A 10 5.65 -17.52 54.39
N SER A 11 6.80 -17.43 53.68
CA SER A 11 8.07 -17.15 54.33
C SER A 11 8.82 -16.08 53.51
N THR A 12 9.02 -14.97 54.12
CA THR A 12 9.91 -13.86 53.74
C THR A 12 11.33 -14.27 54.08
N THR A 13 12.25 -14.23 53.11
CA THR A 13 13.69 -14.10 53.41
C THR A 13 14.28 -13.01 52.52
N SER A 14 14.63 -11.94 53.17
CA SER A 14 15.47 -10.84 52.73
C SER A 14 16.90 -11.36 52.54
N SER A 15 17.49 -11.15 51.37
CA SER A 15 18.94 -11.24 51.19
C SER A 15 19.45 -9.93 50.58
N ARG A 16 20.23 -9.22 51.38
CA ARG A 16 21.04 -8.04 51.03
C ARG A 16 22.04 -8.42 49.92
N ALA A 17 22.03 -7.75 48.82
CA ALA A 17 23.09 -7.79 47.82
C ALA A 17 24.17 -6.77 48.21
N THR A 18 25.36 -7.27 48.50
CA THR A 18 26.61 -6.52 48.68
C THR A 18 27.17 -6.16 47.28
N THR A 19 27.33 -4.88 47.03
CA THR A 19 28.03 -4.34 45.86
C THR A 19 29.56 -4.49 46.02
N ALA A 20 30.18 -5.23 45.10
CA ALA A 20 31.64 -5.24 44.92
C ALA A 20 32.03 -4.26 43.80
N PRO A 21 33.18 -3.52 43.95
CA PRO A 21 33.58 -2.50 42.97
C PRO A 21 34.29 -3.12 41.77
N LEU A 22 34.00 -2.55 40.58
CA LEU A 22 34.66 -2.85 39.30
C LEU A 22 36.14 -2.41 39.28
N PRO A 23 37.05 -3.19 38.67
CA PRO A 23 38.46 -2.80 38.53
C PRO A 23 38.67 -1.71 37.46
N ARG A 24 39.50 -0.70 37.80
CA ARG A 24 39.96 0.35 36.89
C ARG A 24 40.88 -0.24 35.81
N ARG A 25 40.64 0.11 34.53
CA ARG A 25 41.58 -0.12 33.41
C ARG A 25 42.77 0.85 33.50
N PRO A 26 43.98 0.39 33.13
CA PRO A 26 45.12 1.29 33.01
C PRO A 26 45.13 2.13 31.74
N VAL A 27 45.59 3.34 31.85
CA VAL A 27 45.77 4.34 30.78
C VAL A 27 47.09 4.01 30.06
N GLY A 28 47.04 4.05 28.71
CA GLY A 28 48.23 4.42 27.95
C GLY A 28 48.76 3.38 27.00
N THR A 29 48.57 3.64 25.70
CA THR A 29 49.65 3.77 24.70
C THR A 29 49.02 4.21 23.35
N PRO A 30 49.61 5.14 22.58
CA PRO A 30 49.03 5.68 21.35
C PRO A 30 49.21 4.70 20.17
N ALA A 31 48.18 4.62 19.31
CA ALA A 31 48.19 3.84 18.07
C ALA A 31 49.09 4.50 17.02
N PRO A 32 49.74 3.69 16.13
CA PRO A 32 50.61 4.23 15.09
C PRO A 32 49.78 4.83 13.93
N ALA A 33 50.30 5.96 13.44
CA ALA A 33 49.73 6.68 12.28
C ALA A 33 49.78 5.82 11.00
N TRP A 34 48.66 5.70 10.32
CA TRP A 34 48.57 5.15 8.97
C TRP A 34 48.96 6.24 7.97
N ALA A 35 50.10 6.01 7.28
CA ALA A 35 50.55 6.82 6.16
C ALA A 35 49.72 6.46 4.90
N ALA A 36 49.07 7.48 4.31
CA ALA A 36 48.44 7.36 3.01
C ALA A 36 49.49 7.31 1.88
N PRO A 37 49.34 6.47 0.85
CA PRO A 37 50.16 6.60 -0.35
C PRO A 37 49.57 7.71 -1.24
N ARG A 38 50.41 8.71 -1.53
CA ARG A 38 50.19 9.66 -2.63
C ARG A 38 50.47 8.95 -3.94
N ALA A 39 49.51 8.94 -4.84
CA ALA A 39 49.75 8.72 -6.27
C ALA A 39 48.96 9.72 -7.10
N THR A 40 49.60 10.79 -7.46
CA THR A 40 49.22 11.71 -8.52
C THR A 40 49.54 11.03 -9.87
N GLN A 41 48.52 10.67 -10.63
CA GLN A 41 48.63 10.50 -12.08
C GLN A 41 47.41 11.19 -12.72
N SER A 42 47.67 12.37 -13.25
CA SER A 42 46.79 13.04 -14.17
C SER A 42 46.74 12.26 -15.49
N ARG A 43 45.62 11.55 -15.73
CA ARG A 43 45.28 11.05 -17.07
C ARG A 43 44.28 12.04 -17.67
N THR A 44 44.74 12.78 -18.67
CA THR A 44 43.90 13.47 -19.62
C THR A 44 43.11 12.44 -20.40
N PHE A 45 41.78 12.35 -20.09
CA PHE A 45 40.88 11.60 -20.92
C PHE A 45 40.46 12.49 -22.09
N SER A 46 40.84 12.06 -23.30
CA SER A 46 40.27 12.58 -24.53
C SER A 46 38.81 12.15 -24.60
N SER A 47 37.90 13.12 -24.79
CA SER A 47 36.48 12.90 -25.02
C SER A 47 36.29 12.24 -26.40
N SER A 48 36.33 10.94 -26.49
CA SER A 48 35.61 10.18 -27.49
C SER A 48 34.41 9.56 -26.78
N GLU A 49 33.22 10.09 -27.04
CA GLU A 49 31.95 9.45 -26.68
C GLU A 49 31.86 8.09 -27.37
N ALA A 50 32.41 7.06 -26.76
CA ALA A 50 32.02 5.71 -27.05
C ALA A 50 30.60 5.53 -26.45
N ARG A 51 29.57 5.68 -27.29
CA ARG A 51 28.24 5.18 -27.02
C ARG A 51 28.39 3.69 -26.71
N MET A 52 28.52 3.32 -25.43
CA MET A 52 28.42 1.91 -25.03
C MET A 52 27.04 1.44 -25.49
N THR A 53 27.00 0.57 -26.47
CA THR A 53 25.78 -0.18 -26.82
C THR A 53 25.49 -1.07 -25.63
N THR A 54 24.55 -0.64 -24.79
CA THR A 54 24.06 -1.43 -23.67
C THR A 54 23.30 -2.61 -24.26
N THR A 55 23.82 -3.82 -24.03
CA THR A 55 23.19 -5.05 -24.51
C THR A 55 22.33 -5.63 -23.41
N ASP A 56 21.11 -6.01 -23.75
CA ASP A 56 20.22 -6.70 -22.82
C ASP A 56 20.84 -8.00 -22.30
N GLN A 57 20.59 -8.30 -21.04
CA GLN A 57 21.06 -9.50 -20.34
C GLN A 57 19.83 -10.30 -19.88
N PRO A 58 19.35 -11.26 -20.69
CA PRO A 58 18.27 -12.16 -20.28
C PRO A 58 18.68 -13.02 -19.08
N PHE A 59 17.72 -13.39 -18.25
CA PHE A 59 17.96 -14.29 -17.14
C PHE A 59 16.90 -15.41 -17.09
N PHE A 60 17.39 -16.65 -16.95
CA PHE A 60 16.55 -17.80 -16.66
C PHE A 60 16.72 -18.22 -15.20
N ASP A 61 15.63 -18.22 -14.44
CA ASP A 61 15.63 -18.67 -13.05
C ASP A 61 15.20 -20.14 -12.96
N PRO A 62 16.12 -21.04 -12.60
CA PRO A 62 15.83 -22.46 -12.45
C PRO A 62 15.13 -22.81 -11.13
N THR A 63 14.95 -21.85 -10.22
CA THR A 63 14.41 -22.08 -8.88
C THR A 63 12.96 -22.53 -8.96
N ALA A 64 12.62 -23.58 -8.22
CA ALA A 64 11.23 -24.00 -8.02
C ALA A 64 10.66 -23.26 -6.81
N TYR A 65 9.62 -22.45 -7.04
CA TYR A 65 8.96 -21.68 -6.01
C TYR A 65 7.68 -22.38 -5.54
N GLY A 66 7.52 -22.51 -4.22
CA GLY A 66 6.29 -22.94 -3.57
C GLY A 66 5.60 -21.77 -2.88
N ASN A 67 4.27 -21.85 -2.76
CA ASN A 67 3.40 -20.80 -2.22
C ASN A 67 2.78 -21.17 -0.88
N GLY A 68 3.11 -22.35 -0.35
CA GLY A 68 2.59 -22.85 0.93
C GLY A 68 3.26 -22.19 2.14
N PRO A 69 2.66 -22.34 3.32
CA PRO A 69 3.20 -21.79 4.56
C PRO A 69 4.56 -22.39 4.93
N ASP A 70 4.78 -23.68 4.62
CA ASP A 70 6.01 -24.40 4.95
C ASP A 70 7.07 -24.38 3.85
N ASP A 71 6.79 -23.72 2.71
CA ASP A 71 7.71 -23.67 1.59
C ASP A 71 8.89 -22.73 1.85
N SER A 72 10.04 -23.13 1.30
CA SER A 72 11.28 -22.38 1.28
C SER A 72 12.21 -22.93 0.20
N VAL A 73 13.27 -22.18 -0.11
CA VAL A 73 14.35 -22.62 -1.00
C VAL A 73 15.67 -22.72 -0.24
N THR A 74 16.63 -23.42 -0.80
CA THR A 74 18.02 -23.46 -0.27
C THR A 74 18.96 -22.59 -1.11
N ASP A 75 18.53 -22.16 -2.29
CA ASP A 75 19.30 -21.32 -3.17
C ASP A 75 19.39 -19.88 -2.63
N THR A 76 20.62 -19.39 -2.48
CA THR A 76 20.95 -18.04 -2.02
C THR A 76 21.54 -17.16 -3.13
N SER A 77 21.51 -17.63 -4.37
CA SER A 77 22.03 -16.87 -5.51
C SER A 77 21.12 -15.68 -5.84
N GLU A 78 21.73 -14.56 -6.15
CA GLU A 78 21.05 -13.40 -6.73
C GLU A 78 21.22 -13.45 -8.25
N GLY A 79 20.12 -13.25 -8.98
CA GLY A 79 20.15 -13.18 -10.42
C GLY A 79 19.04 -12.29 -10.94
N MET A 80 19.32 -11.57 -12.03
CA MET A 80 18.34 -10.67 -12.63
C MET A 80 18.56 -10.52 -14.13
N ALA A 81 17.46 -10.32 -14.84
CA ALA A 81 17.48 -9.82 -16.21
C ALA A 81 17.68 -8.30 -16.20
N ILE A 82 18.46 -7.79 -17.15
CA ILE A 82 18.71 -6.35 -17.34
C ILE A 82 18.33 -6.01 -18.77
N THR A 83 17.40 -5.09 -18.96
CA THR A 83 16.93 -4.68 -20.29
C THR A 83 16.86 -3.16 -20.41
N HIS A 84 17.01 -2.64 -21.64
CA HIS A 84 17.13 -1.21 -21.92
C HIS A 84 15.94 -0.75 -22.78
N HIS A 85 15.31 0.30 -22.34
CA HIS A 85 14.06 0.77 -22.92
C HIS A 85 14.00 2.30 -22.99
N THR A 86 12.97 2.78 -23.67
CA THR A 86 12.62 4.21 -23.69
C THR A 86 11.09 4.34 -23.51
N VAL A 87 10.66 5.31 -22.75
CA VAL A 87 9.25 5.68 -22.58
C VAL A 87 9.06 7.17 -22.82
N ARG A 88 7.93 7.55 -23.44
CA ARG A 88 7.58 8.95 -23.69
C ARG A 88 6.66 9.49 -22.61
N ILE A 89 7.14 10.46 -21.81
CA ILE A 89 6.38 11.08 -20.71
C ILE A 89 6.44 12.61 -20.85
N GLY A 90 5.27 13.25 -20.85
CA GLY A 90 5.20 14.71 -20.96
C GLY A 90 5.90 15.26 -22.20
N GLY A 91 5.89 14.52 -23.33
CA GLY A 91 6.54 14.90 -24.58
C GLY A 91 8.05 14.66 -24.65
N ARG A 92 8.68 14.13 -23.58
CA ARG A 92 10.11 13.80 -23.52
C ARG A 92 10.30 12.30 -23.57
N ASP A 93 11.33 11.84 -24.29
CA ASP A 93 11.75 10.44 -24.27
C ASP A 93 12.74 10.24 -23.12
N ILE A 94 12.42 9.28 -22.25
CA ILE A 94 13.22 8.91 -21.08
C ILE A 94 13.76 7.51 -21.32
N ALA A 95 15.08 7.42 -21.51
CA ALA A 95 15.78 6.14 -21.54
C ALA A 95 15.89 5.60 -20.11
N TYR A 96 15.70 4.29 -19.95
CA TYR A 96 15.79 3.63 -18.67
C TYR A 96 16.25 2.18 -18.78
N THR A 97 16.84 1.71 -17.70
CA THR A 97 17.20 0.31 -17.51
C THR A 97 16.18 -0.36 -16.60
N ALA A 98 15.63 -1.49 -17.03
CA ALA A 98 14.77 -2.34 -16.23
C ALA A 98 15.57 -3.52 -15.66
N HIS A 99 15.38 -3.78 -14.36
CA HIS A 99 15.96 -4.88 -13.62
C HIS A 99 14.85 -5.78 -13.10
N ALA A 100 14.78 -7.03 -13.53
CA ALA A 100 13.80 -8.02 -13.04
C ALA A 100 14.54 -9.20 -12.44
N GLY A 101 14.40 -9.46 -11.14
CA GLY A 101 15.14 -10.53 -10.48
C GLY A 101 15.10 -10.46 -8.96
N HIS A 102 16.09 -11.06 -8.34
CA HIS A 102 16.12 -11.30 -6.90
C HIS A 102 17.25 -10.57 -6.20
N LEU A 103 16.94 -10.08 -5.00
CA LEU A 103 17.89 -9.78 -3.95
C LEU A 103 17.66 -10.69 -2.76
N VAL A 104 18.74 -11.09 -2.12
CA VAL A 104 18.71 -11.91 -0.90
C VAL A 104 18.80 -10.99 0.32
N THR A 105 17.83 -11.13 1.21
CA THR A 105 17.84 -10.46 2.51
C THR A 105 18.47 -11.34 3.57
N VAL A 106 19.10 -10.71 4.55
CA VAL A 106 19.79 -11.40 5.65
C VAL A 106 19.19 -11.03 7.00
N ASP A 107 19.24 -11.94 7.93
CA ASP A 107 18.89 -11.66 9.33
C ASP A 107 19.95 -10.73 9.94
N PRO A 108 19.57 -9.57 10.49
CA PRO A 108 20.52 -8.58 11.00
C PRO A 108 21.41 -9.07 12.14
N SER A 109 20.94 -10.06 12.92
CA SER A 109 21.67 -10.57 14.08
C SER A 109 22.69 -11.65 13.74
N SER A 110 22.34 -12.51 12.78
CA SER A 110 23.15 -13.67 12.38
C SER A 110 23.87 -13.48 11.04
N SER A 111 23.48 -12.49 10.24
CA SER A 111 23.94 -12.30 8.86
C SER A 111 23.66 -13.50 7.93
N GLN A 112 22.75 -14.39 8.33
CA GLN A 112 22.36 -15.53 7.50
C GLN A 112 21.28 -15.11 6.49
N PRO A 113 21.31 -15.64 5.25
CA PRO A 113 20.24 -15.45 4.27
C PRO A 113 18.90 -15.94 4.83
N VAL A 114 17.83 -15.17 4.63
CA VAL A 114 16.50 -15.49 5.16
C VAL A 114 15.39 -15.46 4.12
N ALA A 115 15.52 -14.64 3.08
CA ALA A 115 14.54 -14.61 1.99
C ALA A 115 15.19 -14.23 0.67
N LYS A 116 14.69 -14.81 -0.42
CA LYS A 116 14.98 -14.49 -1.81
C LYS A 116 13.80 -13.68 -2.33
N MET A 117 13.98 -12.36 -2.52
CA MET A 117 12.87 -11.44 -2.80
C MET A 117 12.93 -10.95 -4.25
N PHE A 118 11.89 -11.29 -5.01
CA PHE A 118 11.73 -10.84 -6.39
C PHE A 118 11.25 -9.39 -6.44
N HIS A 119 11.81 -8.63 -7.35
CA HIS A 119 11.41 -7.26 -7.61
C HIS A 119 11.61 -6.91 -9.08
N VAL A 120 10.93 -5.84 -9.50
CA VAL A 120 11.21 -5.17 -10.78
C VAL A 120 11.53 -3.71 -10.48
N ALA A 121 12.70 -3.26 -10.96
CA ALA A 121 13.10 -1.86 -10.81
C ALA A 121 13.26 -1.21 -12.19
N PHE A 122 12.78 0.03 -12.32
CA PHE A 122 12.97 0.87 -13.49
C PHE A 122 13.80 2.08 -13.08
N VAL A 123 14.99 2.19 -13.63
CA VAL A 123 15.99 3.21 -13.28
C VAL A 123 16.25 4.07 -14.50
N ALA A 124 16.01 5.38 -14.41
CA ALA A 124 16.27 6.28 -15.52
C ALA A 124 17.78 6.40 -15.79
N ASP A 125 18.15 6.32 -17.06
CA ASP A 125 19.54 6.48 -17.48
C ASP A 125 19.96 7.96 -17.40
N ALA A 126 21.18 8.23 -16.94
CA ALA A 126 21.77 9.57 -16.85
C ALA A 126 20.82 10.64 -16.23
N PRO A 127 20.33 10.45 -15.01
CA PRO A 127 19.41 11.39 -14.38
C PRO A 127 20.09 12.75 -14.14
N GLU A 128 19.30 13.83 -14.28
CA GLU A 128 19.77 15.18 -13.97
C GLU A 128 20.17 15.28 -12.49
N GLY A 129 21.34 15.86 -12.21
CA GLY A 129 21.90 15.93 -10.86
C GLY A 129 22.56 14.64 -10.34
N GLY A 130 22.55 13.56 -11.13
CA GLY A 130 23.12 12.26 -10.77
C GLY A 130 22.15 11.36 -9.99
N ALA A 131 22.50 10.08 -9.86
CA ALA A 131 21.65 9.05 -9.26
C ALA A 131 21.28 9.35 -7.79
N GLN A 132 22.19 9.88 -7.00
CA GLN A 132 21.97 10.19 -5.58
C GLN A 132 20.95 11.31 -5.35
N ALA A 133 20.82 12.27 -6.27
CA ALA A 133 19.85 13.36 -6.16
C ALA A 133 18.44 12.95 -6.58
N ARG A 134 18.32 11.85 -7.34
CA ARG A 134 17.07 11.38 -7.87
C ARG A 134 16.27 10.58 -6.82
N PRO A 135 14.96 10.82 -6.66
CA PRO A 135 14.12 10.02 -5.78
C PRO A 135 14.09 8.54 -6.17
N VAL A 136 13.82 7.69 -5.20
CA VAL A 136 13.46 6.29 -5.38
C VAL A 136 12.14 6.00 -4.66
N THR A 137 11.22 5.31 -5.34
CA THR A 137 9.90 4.95 -4.80
C THR A 137 9.74 3.44 -4.78
N PHE A 138 9.40 2.91 -3.62
CA PHE A 138 9.13 1.50 -3.40
C PHE A 138 7.62 1.25 -3.40
N PHE A 139 7.18 0.43 -4.36
CA PHE A 139 5.77 0.10 -4.61
C PHE A 139 5.48 -1.32 -4.16
N TYR A 140 4.31 -1.52 -3.57
CA TYR A 140 3.78 -2.83 -3.23
C TYR A 140 2.25 -2.80 -3.12
N ASN A 141 1.63 -3.93 -3.46
CA ASN A 141 0.21 -4.16 -3.22
C ASN A 141 -0.03 -4.63 -1.77
N GLY A 142 -1.29 -4.82 -1.45
CA GLY A 142 -1.76 -5.32 -0.16
C GLY A 142 -2.10 -6.81 -0.16
N GLY A 143 -3.34 -7.10 0.00
CA GLY A 143 -3.92 -8.41 0.26
C GLY A 143 -4.29 -8.53 1.75
N PRO A 144 -3.42 -8.99 2.65
CA PRO A 144 -2.03 -9.48 2.44
C PRO A 144 -1.93 -10.71 1.54
N GLY A 145 -0.78 -10.89 0.91
CA GLY A 145 -0.55 -12.01 -0.01
C GLY A 145 -0.59 -11.65 -1.50
N SER A 146 -0.68 -10.36 -1.85
CA SER A 146 -0.62 -9.91 -3.25
C SER A 146 0.82 -9.55 -3.66
N SER A 147 1.21 -9.98 -4.87
CA SER A 147 2.42 -9.49 -5.53
C SER A 147 2.22 -8.05 -6.00
N ALA A 148 3.30 -7.38 -6.41
CA ALA A 148 3.23 -6.00 -6.90
C ALA A 148 2.68 -5.86 -8.34
N VAL A 149 2.17 -6.92 -8.96
CA VAL A 149 1.77 -6.93 -10.36
C VAL A 149 0.66 -5.93 -10.68
N PHE A 150 -0.29 -5.73 -9.74
CA PHE A 150 -1.41 -4.82 -9.96
C PHE A 150 -0.94 -3.36 -10.00
N VAL A 151 -0.16 -2.90 -9.01
CA VAL A 151 0.42 -1.56 -9.03
C VAL A 151 1.47 -1.42 -10.14
N LEU A 152 2.19 -2.48 -10.53
CA LEU A 152 3.18 -2.41 -11.60
C LEU A 152 2.49 -2.15 -12.95
N LEU A 153 1.61 -3.05 -13.37
CA LEU A 153 1.00 -2.98 -14.70
C LEU A 153 -0.20 -2.02 -14.79
N GLY A 154 -0.79 -1.66 -13.66
CA GLY A 154 -1.95 -0.77 -13.64
C GLY A 154 -1.60 0.69 -13.42
N SER A 155 -0.56 1.00 -12.63
CA SER A 155 -0.34 2.36 -12.13
C SER A 155 0.73 3.15 -12.90
N PHE A 156 1.93 3.24 -12.38
CA PHE A 156 2.91 4.25 -12.76
C PHE A 156 4.22 3.70 -13.32
N ALA A 157 4.32 2.39 -13.58
CA ALA A 157 5.43 1.82 -14.34
C ALA A 157 5.48 2.34 -15.78
N PRO A 158 6.60 2.20 -16.50
CA PRO A 158 6.73 2.69 -17.87
C PRO A 158 5.75 2.05 -18.87
N ARG A 159 5.30 0.82 -18.60
CA ARG A 159 4.31 0.09 -19.40
C ARG A 159 3.07 -0.17 -18.57
N ARG A 160 1.89 -0.17 -19.18
CA ARG A 160 0.62 -0.48 -18.51
C ARG A 160 -0.28 -1.38 -19.36
N ILE A 161 -1.16 -2.09 -18.69
CA ILE A 161 -2.25 -2.83 -19.34
C ILE A 161 -3.31 -1.87 -19.91
N VAL A 162 -3.98 -2.32 -20.96
CA VAL A 162 -5.18 -1.66 -21.51
C VAL A 162 -6.41 -2.41 -21.02
N THR A 163 -7.25 -1.71 -20.25
CA THR A 163 -8.52 -2.24 -19.73
C THR A 163 -9.71 -1.47 -20.28
N SER A 164 -10.91 -2.02 -20.12
CA SER A 164 -12.18 -1.38 -20.49
C SER A 164 -12.92 -0.79 -19.29
N MET A 165 -12.24 -0.63 -18.14
CA MET A 165 -12.87 -0.13 -16.90
C MET A 165 -13.68 1.17 -17.10
N PRO A 166 -14.86 1.29 -16.47
CA PRO A 166 -15.49 0.36 -15.53
C PRO A 166 -16.28 -0.79 -16.20
N SER A 167 -16.11 -1.04 -17.49
CA SER A 167 -16.70 -2.21 -18.18
C SER A 167 -15.77 -3.41 -18.10
N PHE A 168 -16.35 -4.59 -18.32
CA PHE A 168 -15.59 -5.83 -18.43
C PHE A 168 -14.57 -5.75 -19.58
N THR A 169 -13.31 -6.12 -19.33
CA THR A 169 -12.29 -6.22 -20.36
C THR A 169 -12.47 -7.52 -21.14
N PRO A 170 -12.77 -7.45 -22.45
CA PRO A 170 -12.98 -8.67 -23.25
C PRO A 170 -11.79 -9.63 -23.16
N PRO A 171 -12.02 -10.95 -23.33
CA PRO A 171 -10.93 -11.92 -23.39
C PRO A 171 -9.87 -11.61 -24.46
N ALA A 172 -8.69 -12.24 -24.32
CA ALA A 172 -7.55 -12.05 -25.21
C ALA A 172 -7.95 -12.01 -26.72
N PRO A 173 -7.19 -11.23 -27.55
CA PRO A 173 -5.84 -10.73 -27.30
C PRO A 173 -5.81 -9.42 -26.50
N TYR A 174 -5.06 -9.42 -25.41
CA TYR A 174 -4.82 -8.24 -24.59
C TYR A 174 -3.65 -7.40 -25.09
N ARG A 175 -3.46 -6.21 -24.55
CA ARG A 175 -2.39 -5.28 -24.96
C ARG A 175 -1.72 -4.59 -23.77
N LEU A 176 -0.42 -4.35 -23.93
CA LEU A 176 0.36 -3.39 -23.16
C LEU A 176 0.60 -2.14 -24.02
N GLU A 177 0.67 -1.01 -23.38
CA GLU A 177 1.07 0.25 -24.03
C GLU A 177 2.05 1.04 -23.17
N ASP A 178 2.73 2.00 -23.77
CA ASP A 178 3.53 2.97 -23.03
C ASP A 178 2.63 3.76 -22.09
N ASN A 179 3.14 4.03 -20.90
CA ASN A 179 2.38 4.74 -19.88
C ASN A 179 2.80 6.22 -19.83
N PRO A 180 2.00 7.13 -20.43
CA PRO A 180 2.30 8.56 -20.36
C PRO A 180 2.19 9.14 -18.95
N ASP A 181 1.50 8.42 -18.04
CA ASP A 181 1.36 8.77 -16.63
C ASP A 181 2.43 8.11 -15.75
N SER A 182 3.46 7.47 -16.32
CA SER A 182 4.54 6.88 -15.52
C SER A 182 5.21 7.93 -14.64
N LEU A 183 5.56 7.54 -13.40
CA LEU A 183 6.34 8.37 -12.47
C LEU A 183 7.85 8.30 -12.73
N LEU A 184 8.28 7.63 -13.80
CA LEU A 184 9.69 7.57 -14.15
C LEU A 184 10.28 8.94 -14.54
N ASP A 185 9.46 9.94 -14.81
CA ASP A 185 9.92 11.33 -14.96
C ASP A 185 10.27 12.02 -13.62
N ARG A 186 9.93 11.43 -12.49
CA ARG A 186 10.13 12.00 -11.14
C ARG A 186 11.02 11.16 -10.23
N SER A 187 10.95 9.83 -10.35
CA SER A 187 11.56 8.88 -9.43
C SER A 187 12.02 7.64 -10.17
N ASP A 188 13.00 6.94 -9.65
CA ASP A 188 13.18 5.53 -10.00
C ASP A 188 12.12 4.71 -9.26
N LEU A 189 11.68 3.61 -9.87
CA LEU A 189 10.51 2.86 -9.40
C LEU A 189 10.93 1.43 -9.08
N VAL A 190 10.64 0.96 -7.87
CA VAL A 190 11.00 -0.39 -7.41
C VAL A 190 9.73 -1.09 -6.93
N PHE A 191 9.30 -2.10 -7.64
CA PHE A 191 8.10 -2.89 -7.35
C PHE A 191 8.50 -4.18 -6.63
N ILE A 192 8.08 -4.32 -5.36
CA ILE A 192 8.53 -5.39 -4.46
C ILE A 192 7.43 -6.43 -4.30
N ASN A 193 7.77 -7.70 -4.46
CA ASN A 193 6.89 -8.79 -4.10
C ASN A 193 7.22 -9.25 -2.66
N PRO A 194 6.25 -9.18 -1.72
CA PRO A 194 6.43 -9.74 -0.39
C PRO A 194 6.71 -11.25 -0.40
N VAL A 195 7.32 -11.78 0.66
CA VAL A 195 7.65 -13.23 0.74
C VAL A 195 6.38 -14.08 0.63
N GLY A 196 6.43 -15.10 -0.21
CA GLY A 196 5.30 -15.98 -0.54
C GLY A 196 4.42 -15.46 -1.67
N THR A 197 4.83 -14.38 -2.38
CA THR A 197 4.13 -13.84 -3.54
C THR A 197 5.07 -13.71 -4.74
N GLY A 198 4.52 -13.74 -5.93
CA GLY A 198 5.31 -13.70 -7.16
C GLY A 198 6.33 -14.83 -7.20
N TYR A 199 7.60 -14.47 -7.27
CA TYR A 199 8.75 -15.37 -7.12
C TYR A 199 9.54 -15.08 -5.83
N SER A 200 8.94 -14.43 -4.83
CA SER A 200 9.57 -14.21 -3.53
C SER A 200 9.28 -15.36 -2.58
N THR A 201 10.31 -15.87 -1.91
CA THR A 201 10.18 -17.02 -1.00
C THR A 201 11.19 -16.97 0.14
N ALA A 202 10.90 -17.66 1.22
CA ALA A 202 11.82 -17.86 2.33
C ALA A 202 13.04 -18.68 1.90
N ILE A 203 14.19 -18.51 2.59
CA ILE A 203 15.38 -19.35 2.50
C ILE A 203 15.47 -20.20 3.76
N ALA A 204 15.63 -21.52 3.60
CA ALA A 204 15.77 -22.45 4.70
C ALA A 204 16.90 -22.02 5.67
N PRO A 205 16.72 -22.16 7.01
CA PRO A 205 15.66 -22.90 7.70
C PRO A 205 14.35 -22.11 7.90
N LYS A 206 14.26 -20.86 7.41
CA LYS A 206 13.01 -20.09 7.42
C LYS A 206 11.99 -20.69 6.46
N ARG A 207 10.70 -20.44 6.71
CA ARG A 207 9.56 -20.84 5.88
C ARG A 207 8.76 -19.59 5.52
N ASN A 208 7.95 -19.64 4.48
CA ASN A 208 7.10 -18.51 4.08
C ASN A 208 6.25 -18.01 5.25
N LEU A 209 5.69 -18.91 6.06
CA LEU A 209 4.89 -18.57 7.25
C LEU A 209 5.63 -17.67 8.26
N ASP A 210 6.96 -17.76 8.35
CA ASP A 210 7.76 -16.96 9.27
C ASP A 210 7.79 -15.45 8.86
N PHE A 211 7.25 -15.12 7.69
CA PHE A 211 7.13 -13.77 7.13
C PHE A 211 5.67 -13.29 7.03
N TRP A 212 4.69 -14.15 7.29
CA TRP A 212 3.27 -13.85 7.13
C TRP A 212 2.67 -13.27 8.41
N GLY A 213 2.95 -12.02 8.64
CA GLY A 213 2.41 -11.24 9.75
C GLY A 213 2.81 -9.78 9.62
N VAL A 214 2.11 -8.92 10.31
CA VAL A 214 2.26 -7.46 10.18
C VAL A 214 3.71 -7.02 10.43
N ASP A 215 4.28 -7.42 11.57
CA ASP A 215 5.64 -7.03 11.96
C ASP A 215 6.70 -7.74 11.13
N GLN A 216 6.49 -9.02 10.84
CA GLN A 216 7.42 -9.86 10.09
C GLN A 216 7.55 -9.37 8.63
N ASP A 217 6.42 -9.06 8.01
CA ASP A 217 6.34 -8.53 6.65
C ASP A 217 7.01 -7.15 6.56
N ALA A 218 6.64 -6.20 7.44
CA ALA A 218 7.25 -4.88 7.46
C ALA A 218 8.78 -4.94 7.64
N ARG A 219 9.28 -5.80 8.54
CA ARG A 219 10.73 -6.00 8.75
C ARG A 219 11.41 -6.62 7.52
N SER A 220 10.76 -7.56 6.84
CA SER A 220 11.33 -8.18 5.63
C SER A 220 11.45 -7.18 4.48
N ILE A 221 10.43 -6.34 4.29
CA ILE A 221 10.46 -5.25 3.30
C ILE A 221 11.51 -4.19 3.68
N ALA A 222 11.65 -3.84 4.96
CA ALA A 222 12.71 -2.92 5.42
C ALA A 222 14.11 -3.46 5.10
N GLN A 223 14.36 -4.76 5.32
CA GLN A 223 15.62 -5.42 4.95
C GLN A 223 15.86 -5.37 3.44
N PHE A 224 14.81 -5.63 2.64
CA PHE A 224 14.90 -5.52 1.19
C PHE A 224 15.25 -4.10 0.76
N ILE A 225 14.59 -3.08 1.28
CA ILE A 225 14.86 -1.67 0.95
C ILE A 225 16.32 -1.32 1.27
N LYS A 226 16.81 -1.67 2.45
CA LYS A 226 18.22 -1.42 2.84
C LYS A 226 19.20 -2.18 1.93
N ARG A 227 18.88 -3.43 1.57
CA ARG A 227 19.69 -4.22 0.63
C ARG A 227 19.72 -3.59 -0.75
N TRP A 228 18.56 -3.13 -1.26
CA TRP A 228 18.44 -2.46 -2.55
C TRP A 228 19.22 -1.12 -2.57
N LEU A 229 19.08 -0.30 -1.53
CA LEU A 229 19.81 0.97 -1.39
C LEU A 229 21.33 0.74 -1.40
N THR A 230 21.80 -0.33 -0.75
CA THR A 230 23.22 -0.72 -0.74
C THR A 230 23.68 -1.19 -2.10
N ALA A 231 22.92 -2.08 -2.75
CA ALA A 231 23.28 -2.67 -4.04
C ALA A 231 23.36 -1.63 -5.16
N ASN A 232 22.58 -0.56 -5.06
CA ASN A 232 22.44 0.47 -6.09
C ASN A 232 23.08 1.82 -5.71
N ASP A 233 23.81 1.90 -4.59
CA ASP A 233 24.43 3.14 -4.07
C ASP A 233 23.43 4.31 -3.96
N ARG A 234 22.26 4.06 -3.32
CA ARG A 234 21.15 5.03 -3.25
C ARG A 234 20.81 5.47 -1.82
N TRP A 235 21.72 5.31 -0.87
CA TRP A 235 21.48 5.68 0.53
C TRP A 235 21.16 7.16 0.73
N ASN A 236 21.71 8.05 -0.06
CA ASN A 236 21.47 9.50 0.02
C ASN A 236 20.34 9.99 -0.91
N SER A 237 19.65 9.11 -1.62
CA SER A 237 18.50 9.49 -2.45
C SER A 237 17.28 9.82 -1.60
N PRO A 238 16.42 10.77 -2.02
CA PRO A 238 15.08 10.91 -1.45
C PRO A 238 14.27 9.63 -1.60
N LYS A 239 13.60 9.17 -0.55
CA LYS A 239 12.93 7.86 -0.47
C LYS A 239 11.45 8.02 -0.28
N PHE A 240 10.68 7.26 -1.07
CA PHE A 240 9.22 7.26 -1.05
C PHE A 240 8.67 5.85 -0.96
N LEU A 241 7.52 5.70 -0.30
CA LEU A 241 6.72 4.49 -0.30
C LEU A 241 5.40 4.74 -1.05
N PHE A 242 4.95 3.72 -1.76
CA PHE A 242 3.62 3.67 -2.36
C PHE A 242 2.97 2.33 -2.02
N GLY A 243 2.02 2.35 -1.09
CA GLY A 243 1.25 1.18 -0.67
C GLY A 243 -0.20 1.28 -1.11
N GLU A 244 -0.76 0.14 -1.54
CA GLU A 244 -2.18 0.01 -1.89
C GLU A 244 -2.85 -0.99 -0.96
N SER A 245 -4.10 -0.69 -0.50
CA SER A 245 -4.90 -1.61 0.30
C SER A 245 -4.20 -1.95 1.64
N TYR A 246 -4.06 -3.22 2.02
CA TYR A 246 -3.22 -3.64 3.16
C TYR A 246 -1.79 -3.08 3.05
N GLY A 247 -1.29 -2.79 1.85
CA GLY A 247 -0.01 -2.10 1.64
C GLY A 247 0.06 -0.73 2.32
N THR A 248 -1.06 -0.09 2.64
CA THR A 248 -1.11 1.16 3.40
C THR A 248 -0.84 0.92 4.89
N ALA A 249 -1.45 -0.12 5.48
CA ALA A 249 -1.12 -0.56 6.82
C ALA A 249 0.37 -0.99 6.93
N ARG A 250 0.85 -1.76 5.93
CA ARG A 250 2.29 -2.06 5.78
C ARG A 250 3.13 -0.79 5.75
N SER A 251 2.76 0.23 4.97
CA SER A 251 3.51 1.49 4.87
C SER A 251 3.64 2.21 6.20
N CYS A 252 2.60 2.20 7.03
CA CYS A 252 2.62 2.81 8.35
C CYS A 252 3.65 2.11 9.26
N VAL A 253 3.54 0.79 9.42
CA VAL A 253 4.48 0.00 10.26
C VAL A 253 5.90 0.06 9.69
N LEU A 254 6.05 -0.12 8.37
CA LEU A 254 7.34 -0.07 7.68
C LEU A 254 8.03 1.28 7.85
N SER A 255 7.29 2.39 7.80
CA SER A 255 7.88 3.72 7.96
C SER A 255 8.50 3.92 9.34
N TYR A 256 7.87 3.39 10.39
CA TYR A 256 8.39 3.40 11.74
C TYR A 256 9.63 2.50 11.88
N VAL A 257 9.56 1.27 11.36
CA VAL A 257 10.71 0.34 11.34
C VAL A 257 11.91 0.92 10.60
N LEU A 258 11.70 1.55 9.45
CA LEU A 258 12.77 2.20 8.69
C LEU A 258 13.40 3.36 9.45
N HIS A 259 12.58 4.20 10.11
CA HIS A 259 13.07 5.30 10.94
C HIS A 259 13.93 4.78 12.10
N GLU A 260 13.49 3.75 12.80
CA GLU A 260 14.26 3.07 13.88
C GLU A 260 15.59 2.52 13.37
N ASP A 261 15.64 2.06 12.12
CA ASP A 261 16.84 1.57 11.43
C ASP A 261 17.70 2.71 10.84
N GLY A 262 17.36 3.99 11.07
CA GLY A 262 18.09 5.16 10.56
C GLY A 262 17.83 5.47 9.08
N VAL A 263 16.70 5.03 8.54
CA VAL A 263 16.28 5.30 7.16
C VAL A 263 15.05 6.20 7.15
N ASP A 264 15.27 7.50 7.00
CA ASP A 264 14.20 8.47 6.90
C ASP A 264 13.59 8.51 5.49
N LEU A 265 12.27 8.62 5.46
CA LEU A 265 11.47 8.76 4.24
C LEU A 265 11.16 10.24 3.98
N ASN A 266 11.08 10.61 2.70
CA ASN A 266 10.63 11.92 2.26
C ASN A 266 9.11 11.97 2.07
N GLY A 267 8.51 10.85 1.60
CA GLY A 267 7.08 10.80 1.40
C GLY A 267 6.48 9.39 1.41
N ILE A 268 5.20 9.33 1.73
CA ILE A 268 4.40 8.09 1.70
C ILE A 268 3.10 8.37 0.94
N THR A 269 2.77 7.50 -0.01
CA THR A 269 1.46 7.46 -0.65
C THR A 269 0.68 6.27 -0.11
N LEU A 270 -0.50 6.56 0.43
CA LEU A 270 -1.46 5.59 0.94
C LEU A 270 -2.65 5.53 -0.04
N GLN A 271 -2.68 4.54 -0.93
CA GLN A 271 -3.78 4.38 -1.86
C GLN A 271 -4.80 3.39 -1.33
N SER A 272 -6.07 3.81 -1.26
CA SER A 272 -7.19 2.96 -0.83
C SER A 272 -6.92 2.33 0.54
N SER A 273 -6.89 3.20 1.55
CA SER A 273 -6.29 2.88 2.86
C SER A 273 -7.26 2.16 3.79
N ILE A 274 -6.68 1.27 4.61
CA ILE A 274 -7.27 0.77 5.85
C ILE A 274 -6.22 0.87 6.97
N LEU A 275 -6.49 1.69 7.98
CA LEU A 275 -5.55 2.01 9.07
C LEU A 275 -6.04 1.54 10.43
N ASP A 276 -7.34 1.34 10.58
CA ASP A 276 -7.99 0.82 11.79
C ASP A 276 -8.99 -0.29 11.42
N TYR A 277 -8.57 -1.54 11.59
CA TYR A 277 -9.40 -2.71 11.26
C TYR A 277 -10.57 -2.91 12.23
N THR A 278 -10.62 -2.22 13.38
CA THR A 278 -11.82 -2.21 14.22
C THR A 278 -12.98 -1.48 13.57
N GLN A 279 -12.68 -0.63 12.59
CA GLN A 279 -13.65 0.16 11.84
C GLN A 279 -14.03 -0.50 10.49
N ALA A 280 -13.50 -1.69 10.19
CA ALA A 280 -13.89 -2.43 8.99
C ALA A 280 -15.41 -2.71 9.03
N GLY A 281 -16.12 -2.32 7.97
CA GLY A 281 -17.57 -2.45 7.92
C GLY A 281 -18.35 -1.42 8.77
N ASN A 282 -17.71 -0.32 9.19
CA ASN A 282 -18.41 0.79 9.84
C ASN A 282 -19.41 1.44 8.87
N PRO A 283 -20.73 1.38 9.13
CA PRO A 283 -21.73 1.90 8.21
C PRO A 283 -21.65 3.43 8.02
N VAL A 284 -21.16 4.17 9.02
CA VAL A 284 -20.94 5.63 8.90
C VAL A 284 -19.86 5.92 7.87
N GLY A 285 -18.74 5.19 7.94
CA GLY A 285 -17.65 5.33 6.99
C GLY A 285 -17.98 4.86 5.58
N LEU A 286 -18.90 3.88 5.45
CA LEU A 286 -19.27 3.26 4.19
C LEU A 286 -20.38 4.02 3.43
N LEU A 287 -21.30 4.68 4.13
CA LEU A 287 -22.47 5.33 3.52
C LEU A 287 -22.13 6.28 2.36
N PRO A 288 -21.09 7.12 2.41
CA PRO A 288 -20.76 8.00 1.29
C PRO A 288 -20.35 7.24 0.02
N THR A 289 -19.72 6.08 0.15
CA THR A 289 -19.41 5.19 -0.99
C THR A 289 -20.69 4.57 -1.56
N CYS A 290 -21.61 4.07 -0.70
CA CYS A 290 -22.92 3.59 -1.16
C CYS A 290 -23.69 4.69 -1.92
N ALA A 291 -23.62 5.94 -1.46
CA ALA A 291 -24.22 7.07 -2.14
C ALA A 291 -23.58 7.34 -3.50
N ALA A 292 -22.25 7.28 -3.61
CA ALA A 292 -21.54 7.43 -4.86
C ALA A 292 -21.94 6.34 -5.87
N ASP A 293 -21.99 5.08 -5.44
CA ASP A 293 -22.44 3.95 -6.27
C ASP A 293 -23.88 4.13 -6.76
N ALA A 294 -24.78 4.50 -5.86
CA ALA A 294 -26.17 4.77 -6.21
C ALA A 294 -26.30 5.96 -7.18
N TRP A 295 -25.48 7.01 -7.01
CA TRP A 295 -25.41 8.15 -7.92
C TRP A 295 -24.96 7.72 -9.33
N PHE A 296 -23.88 6.93 -9.43
CA PHE A 296 -23.38 6.43 -10.71
C PHE A 296 -24.42 5.61 -11.46
N HIS A 297 -25.10 4.70 -10.76
CA HIS A 297 -26.13 3.82 -11.33
C HIS A 297 -27.50 4.48 -11.49
N LYS A 298 -27.62 5.80 -11.20
CA LYS A 298 -28.88 6.58 -11.30
C LYS A 298 -30.01 5.99 -10.44
N ARG A 299 -29.64 5.50 -9.27
CA ARG A 299 -30.56 4.99 -8.24
C ARG A 299 -30.80 6.00 -7.11
N ALA A 300 -29.84 6.88 -6.88
CA ALA A 300 -29.95 7.94 -5.89
C ALA A 300 -30.95 9.04 -6.30
N SER A 301 -31.42 9.78 -5.32
CA SER A 301 -32.19 11.00 -5.51
C SER A 301 -31.70 12.09 -4.54
N ALA A 302 -31.99 13.36 -4.85
CA ALA A 302 -31.58 14.45 -3.98
C ALA A 302 -32.44 14.43 -2.68
N PRO A 303 -31.85 14.32 -1.46
CA PRO A 303 -32.60 14.22 -0.20
C PRO A 303 -33.56 15.38 0.05
N LYS A 304 -33.22 16.58 -0.42
CA LYS A 304 -34.03 17.80 -0.31
C LYS A 304 -34.91 18.07 -1.54
N GLY A 305 -34.95 17.12 -2.49
CA GLY A 305 -35.61 17.30 -3.79
C GLY A 305 -34.75 18.11 -4.78
N GLY A 306 -35.20 18.15 -6.03
CA GLY A 306 -34.45 18.80 -7.12
C GLY A 306 -33.48 17.85 -7.86
N PRO A 307 -32.64 18.37 -8.76
CA PRO A 307 -31.65 17.57 -9.49
C PRO A 307 -30.52 17.12 -8.58
N LEU A 308 -29.93 15.96 -8.92
CA LEU A 308 -28.66 15.52 -8.32
C LEU A 308 -27.51 16.45 -8.72
N PRO A 309 -26.49 16.62 -7.85
CA PRO A 309 -25.23 17.23 -8.26
C PRO A 309 -24.64 16.54 -9.49
N THR A 310 -23.98 17.32 -10.35
CA THR A 310 -23.30 16.79 -11.54
C THR A 310 -21.95 16.16 -11.22
N ASP A 311 -21.36 16.55 -10.10
CA ASP A 311 -20.11 15.98 -9.57
C ASP A 311 -20.43 14.98 -8.45
N VAL A 312 -19.81 13.81 -8.52
CA VAL A 312 -19.99 12.75 -7.50
C VAL A 312 -19.41 13.16 -6.15
N GLY A 313 -18.35 13.96 -6.14
CA GLY A 313 -17.71 14.44 -4.91
C GLY A 313 -18.68 15.30 -4.08
N ASP A 314 -19.42 16.22 -4.71
CA ASP A 314 -20.42 17.05 -4.03
C ASP A 314 -21.51 16.20 -3.39
N PHE A 315 -21.94 15.13 -4.07
CA PHE A 315 -22.96 14.23 -3.56
C PHE A 315 -22.44 13.34 -2.42
N ALA A 316 -21.22 12.83 -2.56
CA ALA A 316 -20.55 12.02 -1.55
C ALA A 316 -20.23 12.84 -0.29
N GLU A 317 -19.83 14.11 -0.42
CA GLU A 317 -19.64 15.02 0.72
C GLU A 317 -20.94 15.27 1.48
N ALA A 318 -22.03 15.52 0.76
CA ALA A 318 -23.35 15.66 1.40
C ALA A 318 -23.76 14.39 2.16
N ALA A 319 -23.48 13.21 1.61
CA ALA A 319 -23.70 11.94 2.29
C ALA A 319 -22.79 11.77 3.52
N ALA A 320 -21.52 12.21 3.46
CA ALA A 320 -20.58 12.16 4.57
C ALA A 320 -21.01 13.05 5.75
N VAL A 321 -21.52 14.24 5.46
CA VAL A 321 -22.11 15.12 6.49
C VAL A 321 -23.31 14.45 7.15
N PHE A 322 -24.23 13.89 6.36
CA PHE A 322 -25.39 13.16 6.89
C PHE A 322 -24.95 11.92 7.68
N ALA A 323 -23.96 11.17 7.20
CA ALA A 323 -23.44 9.98 7.85
C ALA A 323 -22.95 10.27 9.28
N SER A 324 -22.18 11.34 9.46
CA SER A 324 -21.56 11.71 10.76
C SER A 324 -22.49 12.51 11.69
N THR A 325 -23.72 12.76 11.30
CA THR A 325 -24.65 13.59 12.09
C THR A 325 -25.96 12.86 12.40
N GLU A 326 -26.87 12.81 11.45
CA GLU A 326 -28.21 12.26 11.64
C GLU A 326 -28.22 10.73 11.57
N TYR A 327 -27.47 10.15 10.61
CA TYR A 327 -27.42 8.71 10.41
C TYR A 327 -26.70 7.98 11.56
N GLU A 328 -25.55 8.47 12.03
CA GLU A 328 -24.83 7.91 13.19
C GLU A 328 -25.72 7.84 14.44
N LYS A 329 -26.52 8.88 14.69
CA LYS A 329 -27.49 8.89 15.80
C LYS A 329 -28.60 7.86 15.61
N ALA A 330 -29.11 7.72 14.39
CA ALA A 330 -30.18 6.77 14.09
C ALA A 330 -29.71 5.30 14.19
N LEU A 331 -28.43 5.02 13.92
CA LEU A 331 -27.84 3.68 14.09
C LEU A 331 -27.84 3.20 15.56
N ALA A 332 -27.85 4.11 16.53
CA ALA A 332 -27.92 3.74 17.94
C ALA A 332 -29.29 3.12 18.32
N GLU A 333 -30.37 3.60 17.70
CA GLU A 333 -31.75 3.12 17.94
C GLU A 333 -32.52 2.93 16.61
N PRO A 334 -32.13 1.97 15.75
CA PRO A 334 -32.66 1.86 14.39
C PRO A 334 -34.17 1.58 14.32
N ALA A 335 -34.73 0.93 15.35
CA ALA A 335 -36.16 0.67 15.43
C ALA A 335 -36.99 1.95 15.68
N HIS A 336 -36.37 3.01 16.19
CA HIS A 336 -37.04 4.30 16.51
C HIS A 336 -36.50 5.44 15.62
N ALA A 337 -35.84 5.12 14.52
CA ALA A 337 -35.30 6.14 13.62
C ALA A 337 -36.40 7.06 13.08
N ASP A 338 -36.08 8.37 13.04
CA ASP A 338 -36.98 9.35 12.45
C ASP A 338 -37.30 9.00 10.98
N PRO A 339 -38.55 8.96 10.55
CA PRO A 339 -38.92 8.74 9.16
C PRO A 339 -38.22 9.68 8.17
N ALA A 340 -37.83 10.89 8.58
CA ALA A 340 -37.08 11.82 7.76
C ALA A 340 -35.63 11.34 7.52
N VAL A 341 -35.00 10.75 8.53
CA VAL A 341 -33.66 10.14 8.41
C VAL A 341 -33.73 8.94 7.48
N LEU A 342 -34.73 8.08 7.65
CA LEU A 342 -34.91 6.91 6.78
C LEU A 342 -35.15 7.32 5.32
N LYS A 343 -35.95 8.37 5.09
CA LYS A 343 -36.18 8.94 3.76
C LYS A 343 -34.86 9.48 3.14
N THR A 344 -34.05 10.18 3.93
CA THR A 344 -32.78 10.73 3.51
C THR A 344 -31.79 9.61 3.18
N LEU A 345 -31.71 8.57 4.00
CA LEU A 345 -30.88 7.39 3.76
C LEU A 345 -31.28 6.67 2.47
N SER A 346 -32.58 6.48 2.25
CA SER A 346 -33.10 5.90 1.01
C SER A 346 -32.76 6.76 -0.22
N ALA A 347 -32.81 8.08 -0.08
CA ALA A 347 -32.46 9.00 -1.17
C ALA A 347 -30.97 8.89 -1.55
N PHE A 348 -30.06 8.79 -0.58
CA PHE A 348 -28.64 8.61 -0.82
C PHE A 348 -28.33 7.24 -1.40
N THR A 349 -28.88 6.18 -0.82
CA THR A 349 -28.50 4.80 -1.16
C THR A 349 -29.25 4.21 -2.35
N GLY A 350 -30.39 4.81 -2.73
CA GLY A 350 -31.29 4.23 -3.75
C GLY A 350 -32.00 2.94 -3.31
N ILE A 351 -31.87 2.55 -2.06
CA ILE A 351 -32.54 1.38 -1.45
C ILE A 351 -33.84 1.83 -0.81
N ASP A 352 -34.91 1.07 -0.98
CA ASP A 352 -36.20 1.43 -0.40
C ASP A 352 -36.19 1.37 1.14
N ALA A 353 -37.06 2.19 1.75
CA ALA A 353 -37.10 2.37 3.20
C ALA A 353 -37.41 1.09 3.98
N ALA A 354 -38.23 0.18 3.44
CA ALA A 354 -38.58 -1.07 4.11
C ALA A 354 -37.39 -2.02 4.16
N THR A 355 -36.64 -2.11 3.07
CA THR A 355 -35.39 -2.88 2.99
C THR A 355 -34.35 -2.34 3.97
N LEU A 356 -34.12 -1.02 3.99
CA LEU A 356 -33.19 -0.38 4.93
C LEU A 356 -33.60 -0.61 6.40
N GLN A 357 -34.89 -0.56 6.69
CA GLN A 357 -35.41 -0.88 8.03
C GLN A 357 -35.16 -2.34 8.38
N GLY A 358 -35.30 -3.26 7.42
CA GLY A 358 -34.98 -4.68 7.56
C GLY A 358 -33.47 -4.91 7.86
N TRP A 359 -32.58 -4.11 7.31
CA TRP A 359 -31.14 -4.10 7.61
C TRP A 359 -30.81 -3.35 8.91
N ARG A 360 -31.80 -2.85 9.64
CA ARG A 360 -31.61 -2.01 10.83
C ARG A 360 -30.78 -0.74 10.52
N LEU A 361 -30.99 -0.17 9.36
CA LEU A 361 -30.27 0.97 8.77
C LEU A 361 -28.80 0.72 8.46
N ASP A 362 -28.29 -0.49 8.66
CA ASP A 362 -26.89 -0.83 8.45
C ASP A 362 -26.57 -1.08 6.97
N VAL A 363 -25.96 -0.10 6.29
CA VAL A 363 -25.54 -0.22 4.89
C VAL A 363 -24.36 -1.17 4.69
N ALA A 364 -23.66 -1.55 5.77
CA ALA A 364 -22.60 -2.54 5.76
C ALA A 364 -23.12 -3.96 6.02
N ALA A 365 -24.45 -4.12 6.22
CA ALA A 365 -25.04 -5.42 6.49
C ALA A 365 -24.69 -6.46 5.42
N SER A 366 -24.45 -7.69 5.87
CA SER A 366 -24.16 -8.84 5.04
C SER A 366 -25.10 -10.00 5.34
N ASP A 367 -25.21 -10.95 4.40
CA ASP A 367 -25.90 -12.22 4.63
C ASP A 367 -25.04 -13.18 5.49
N GLY A 368 -25.60 -14.35 5.82
CA GLY A 368 -24.90 -15.36 6.62
C GLY A 368 -23.63 -15.95 5.97
N ALA A 369 -23.39 -15.65 4.70
CA ALA A 369 -22.19 -16.03 3.97
C ALA A 369 -21.16 -14.87 3.86
N GLY A 370 -21.47 -13.71 4.43
CA GLY A 370 -20.65 -12.52 4.37
C GLY A 370 -20.78 -11.71 3.07
N THR A 371 -21.84 -11.97 2.27
CA THR A 371 -22.11 -11.22 1.05
C THR A 371 -22.75 -9.89 1.40
N SER A 372 -22.24 -8.78 0.88
CA SER A 372 -22.83 -7.45 1.11
C SER A 372 -24.25 -7.36 0.56
N LEU A 373 -25.19 -6.99 1.41
CA LEU A 373 -26.59 -6.78 1.01
C LEU A 373 -26.73 -5.56 0.09
N PHE A 374 -25.98 -4.49 0.30
CA PHE A 374 -26.01 -3.31 -0.57
C PHE A 374 -25.56 -3.65 -2.00
N LEU A 375 -24.40 -4.29 -2.16
CA LEU A 375 -23.83 -4.61 -3.47
C LEU A 375 -24.72 -5.56 -4.28
N THR A 376 -25.51 -6.40 -3.63
CA THR A 376 -26.40 -7.36 -4.30
C THR A 376 -27.82 -6.82 -4.50
N THR A 377 -28.24 -5.79 -3.76
CA THR A 377 -29.62 -5.27 -3.80
C THR A 377 -29.79 -4.10 -4.76
N LEU A 378 -28.81 -3.19 -4.88
CA LEU A 378 -28.97 -1.94 -5.63
C LEU A 378 -29.44 -2.13 -7.07
N LEU A 379 -28.98 -3.18 -7.75
CA LEU A 379 -29.35 -3.51 -9.14
C LEU A 379 -30.01 -4.89 -9.26
N ALA A 380 -30.59 -5.41 -8.17
CA ALA A 380 -31.25 -6.72 -8.16
C ALA A 380 -32.39 -6.84 -9.18
N ASP A 381 -33.12 -5.74 -9.42
CA ASP A 381 -34.17 -5.66 -10.45
C ASP A 381 -33.65 -5.88 -11.88
N LYS A 382 -32.34 -5.69 -12.11
CA LYS A 382 -31.66 -5.97 -13.37
C LYS A 382 -30.91 -7.31 -13.38
N GLY A 383 -30.97 -8.06 -12.28
CA GLY A 383 -30.22 -9.31 -12.10
C GLY A 383 -28.70 -9.09 -12.02
N LEU A 384 -28.26 -7.93 -11.52
CA LEU A 384 -26.85 -7.55 -11.42
C LEU A 384 -26.45 -7.32 -9.95
N SER A 385 -25.18 -7.56 -9.66
CA SER A 385 -24.48 -7.12 -8.45
C SER A 385 -23.36 -6.15 -8.80
N LEU A 386 -22.95 -5.33 -7.82
CA LEU A 386 -21.83 -4.40 -7.97
C LEU A 386 -20.51 -5.06 -7.57
N GLY A 387 -19.40 -4.56 -8.12
CA GLY A 387 -18.05 -4.88 -7.66
C GLY A 387 -17.74 -4.18 -6.34
N ALA A 388 -17.12 -4.89 -5.40
CA ALA A 388 -16.67 -4.29 -4.15
C ALA A 388 -15.42 -3.42 -4.35
N TYR A 389 -14.53 -3.80 -5.25
CA TYR A 389 -13.34 -3.01 -5.56
C TYR A 389 -13.64 -1.78 -6.43
N ASP A 390 -14.74 -1.79 -7.18
CA ASP A 390 -15.24 -0.62 -7.91
C ASP A 390 -16.75 -0.79 -8.14
N GLY A 391 -17.56 -0.07 -7.39
CA GLY A 391 -19.02 -0.16 -7.44
C GLY A 391 -19.64 0.23 -8.78
N ARG A 392 -18.88 0.82 -9.69
CA ARG A 392 -19.31 1.08 -11.08
C ARG A 392 -19.36 -0.18 -11.93
N VAL A 393 -18.53 -1.17 -11.60
CA VAL A 393 -18.47 -2.46 -12.32
C VAL A 393 -19.61 -3.34 -11.87
N THR A 394 -20.24 -4.02 -12.83
CA THR A 394 -21.37 -4.92 -12.54
C THR A 394 -21.09 -6.33 -13.02
N GLY A 395 -21.57 -7.32 -12.27
CA GLY A 395 -21.57 -8.72 -12.63
C GLY A 395 -22.99 -9.31 -12.63
N ILE A 396 -23.15 -10.46 -13.28
CA ILE A 396 -24.42 -11.19 -13.29
C ILE A 396 -24.65 -11.79 -11.90
N HIS A 397 -25.76 -11.45 -11.28
CA HIS A 397 -26.16 -11.93 -9.95
C HIS A 397 -26.94 -13.24 -10.03
N THR A 398 -26.31 -14.32 -10.53
CA THR A 398 -26.93 -15.64 -10.63
C THR A 398 -25.94 -16.78 -10.39
N GLY A 399 -26.40 -17.83 -9.71
CA GLY A 399 -25.61 -19.06 -9.48
C GLY A 399 -24.29 -18.81 -8.75
N ILE A 400 -23.21 -19.40 -9.24
CA ILE A 400 -21.88 -19.32 -8.65
C ILE A 400 -21.32 -17.87 -8.67
N ALA A 401 -21.75 -17.05 -9.62
CA ALA A 401 -21.33 -15.65 -9.74
C ALA A 401 -22.05 -14.72 -8.73
N ALA A 402 -23.00 -15.22 -7.95
CA ALA A 402 -23.78 -14.41 -7.01
C ALA A 402 -23.04 -14.02 -5.72
N SER A 403 -21.88 -14.62 -5.43
CA SER A 403 -21.15 -14.40 -4.19
C SER A 403 -20.19 -13.21 -4.33
N VAL A 404 -20.63 -12.04 -3.94
CA VAL A 404 -19.77 -10.85 -3.81
C VAL A 404 -19.35 -10.70 -2.36
N ASN A 405 -18.21 -11.29 -2.01
CA ASN A 405 -17.60 -11.10 -0.70
C ASN A 405 -16.42 -10.14 -0.84
N PRO A 406 -16.47 -8.93 -0.27
CA PRO A 406 -15.40 -7.95 -0.37
C PRO A 406 -14.05 -8.44 0.16
N ASN A 407 -14.05 -9.50 0.99
CA ASN A 407 -12.83 -10.07 1.55
C ASN A 407 -12.25 -11.24 0.75
N SER A 408 -12.93 -11.73 -0.30
CA SER A 408 -12.48 -12.94 -1.03
C SER A 408 -11.89 -12.68 -2.41
N GLY A 409 -12.15 -11.52 -3.02
CA GLY A 409 -11.64 -11.14 -4.35
C GLY A 409 -12.07 -12.05 -5.52
N GLY A 410 -12.21 -13.36 -5.29
CA GLY A 410 -12.28 -14.39 -6.32
C GLY A 410 -13.47 -14.32 -7.28
N ASN A 411 -14.64 -13.85 -6.83
CA ASN A 411 -15.85 -13.70 -7.65
C ASN A 411 -16.33 -12.26 -7.74
N ASP A 412 -15.53 -11.31 -7.25
CA ASP A 412 -15.86 -9.89 -7.35
C ASP A 412 -15.93 -9.45 -8.82
N PRO A 413 -17.00 -8.76 -9.26
CA PRO A 413 -17.14 -8.28 -10.62
C PRO A 413 -15.95 -7.46 -11.12
N THR A 414 -15.34 -6.62 -10.28
CA THR A 414 -14.18 -5.82 -10.67
C THR A 414 -12.98 -6.71 -10.93
N MET A 415 -12.68 -7.64 -10.03
CA MET A 415 -11.57 -8.57 -10.22
C MET A 415 -11.81 -9.47 -11.44
N THR A 416 -13.02 -9.95 -11.63
CA THR A 416 -13.39 -10.71 -12.83
C THR A 416 -13.17 -9.91 -14.13
N ALA A 417 -13.42 -8.60 -14.10
CA ALA A 417 -13.26 -7.73 -15.26
C ALA A 417 -11.80 -7.51 -15.67
N VAL A 418 -10.82 -7.71 -14.78
CA VAL A 418 -9.42 -7.36 -15.04
C VAL A 418 -8.41 -8.48 -14.80
N SER A 419 -8.71 -9.52 -14.01
CA SER A 419 -7.71 -10.55 -13.65
C SER A 419 -7.08 -11.22 -14.86
N GLY A 420 -7.88 -11.52 -15.90
CA GLY A 420 -7.37 -12.17 -17.12
C GLY A 420 -6.32 -11.34 -17.85
N VAL A 421 -6.51 -10.01 -17.93
CA VAL A 421 -5.54 -9.13 -18.59
C VAL A 421 -4.28 -8.98 -17.75
N TYR A 422 -4.38 -8.91 -16.43
CA TYR A 422 -3.20 -8.85 -15.57
C TYR A 422 -2.33 -10.10 -15.69
N THR A 423 -2.92 -11.28 -15.51
CA THR A 423 -2.19 -12.55 -15.59
C THR A 423 -1.55 -12.75 -16.96
N ALA A 424 -2.29 -12.51 -18.05
CA ALA A 424 -1.75 -12.71 -19.39
C ALA A 424 -0.64 -11.71 -19.73
N MET A 425 -0.87 -10.43 -19.45
CA MET A 425 0.08 -9.38 -19.81
C MET A 425 1.30 -9.37 -18.89
N TRP A 426 1.16 -9.80 -17.64
CA TRP A 426 2.32 -9.99 -16.78
C TRP A 426 3.27 -11.04 -17.33
N ASN A 427 2.76 -12.22 -17.67
CA ASN A 427 3.59 -13.29 -18.24
C ASN A 427 4.25 -12.86 -19.57
N THR A 428 3.50 -12.17 -20.43
CA THR A 428 4.04 -11.63 -21.69
C THR A 428 5.14 -10.60 -21.41
N TYR A 429 4.87 -9.61 -20.54
CA TYR A 429 5.80 -8.54 -20.22
C TYR A 429 7.08 -9.05 -19.57
N LEU A 430 6.96 -9.99 -18.63
CA LEU A 430 8.09 -10.58 -17.94
C LEU A 430 9.03 -11.33 -18.91
N ASN A 431 8.45 -12.11 -19.83
CA ASN A 431 9.20 -12.93 -20.77
C ASN A 431 9.77 -12.12 -21.95
N ASP A 432 8.97 -11.28 -22.57
CA ASP A 432 9.30 -10.66 -23.85
C ASP A 432 10.00 -9.32 -23.69
N ASP A 433 9.55 -8.48 -22.75
CA ASP A 433 10.10 -7.14 -22.51
C ASP A 433 11.22 -7.18 -21.47
N LEU A 434 10.94 -7.75 -20.29
CA LEU A 434 11.92 -7.81 -19.18
C LEU A 434 12.91 -8.96 -19.30
N LYS A 435 12.66 -9.93 -20.18
CA LYS A 435 13.55 -11.07 -20.48
C LYS A 435 13.93 -11.92 -19.25
N PHE A 436 13.06 -11.95 -18.27
CA PHE A 436 13.14 -12.86 -17.12
C PHE A 436 12.21 -14.04 -17.34
N THR A 437 12.76 -15.25 -17.31
CA THR A 437 11.99 -16.49 -17.50
C THR A 437 12.17 -17.44 -16.32
N SER A 438 11.15 -18.20 -15.98
CA SER A 438 11.16 -19.23 -14.94
C SER A 438 10.28 -20.41 -15.33
N ASN A 439 10.59 -21.59 -14.81
CA ASN A 439 9.72 -22.78 -14.92
C ASN A 439 8.60 -22.80 -13.87
N SER A 440 8.68 -21.95 -12.86
CA SER A 440 7.64 -21.82 -11.82
C SER A 440 6.51 -20.92 -12.30
N ALA A 441 5.28 -21.17 -11.86
CA ALA A 441 4.17 -20.24 -12.02
C ALA A 441 4.40 -19.01 -11.14
N PHE A 442 4.06 -17.83 -11.66
CA PHE A 442 4.06 -16.61 -10.86
C PHE A 442 2.78 -16.53 -10.03
N THR A 443 2.92 -16.20 -8.74
CA THR A 443 1.77 -16.10 -7.82
C THR A 443 1.38 -14.63 -7.66
N ASP A 444 0.39 -14.18 -8.41
CA ASP A 444 -0.13 -12.81 -8.33
C ASP A 444 -0.90 -12.55 -7.04
N LEU A 445 -1.69 -13.53 -6.54
CA LEU A 445 -2.41 -13.48 -5.28
C LEU A 445 -2.30 -14.82 -4.55
N ASN A 446 -1.79 -14.82 -3.31
CA ASN A 446 -1.63 -16.01 -2.48
C ASN A 446 -2.66 -16.06 -1.36
N ASP A 447 -3.74 -16.81 -1.55
CA ASP A 447 -4.78 -17.02 -0.54
C ASP A 447 -4.26 -17.68 0.74
N GLN A 448 -3.19 -18.50 0.65
CA GLN A 448 -2.60 -19.13 1.84
C GLN A 448 -1.96 -18.10 2.75
N ALA A 449 -1.29 -17.09 2.17
CA ALA A 449 -0.74 -15.98 2.95
C ALA A 449 -1.84 -15.24 3.70
N PHE A 450 -2.94 -14.90 3.04
CA PHE A 450 -4.08 -14.23 3.67
C PHE A 450 -4.67 -15.05 4.82
N ARG A 451 -4.89 -16.36 4.62
CA ARG A 451 -5.52 -17.26 5.62
C ARG A 451 -4.66 -17.51 6.86
N HIS A 452 -3.33 -17.40 6.73
CA HIS A 452 -2.38 -17.65 7.81
C HIS A 452 -1.73 -16.37 8.34
N TRP A 453 -2.23 -15.20 7.93
CA TRP A 453 -1.64 -13.94 8.31
C TRP A 453 -1.81 -13.63 9.79
N ASP A 454 -0.70 -13.29 10.44
CA ASP A 454 -0.74 -12.81 11.83
C ASP A 454 -1.01 -11.30 11.86
N PHE A 455 -2.25 -10.93 12.18
CA PHE A 455 -2.67 -9.54 12.30
C PHE A 455 -2.28 -8.88 13.64
N ARG A 456 -1.66 -9.63 14.56
CA ARG A 456 -1.23 -9.07 15.84
C ARG A 456 -0.12 -8.05 15.62
N HIS A 457 -0.33 -6.87 16.17
CA HIS A 457 0.60 -5.76 16.11
C HIS A 457 0.38 -4.85 17.33
N THR A 458 1.44 -4.21 17.82
CA THR A 458 1.36 -3.19 18.86
C THR A 458 2.02 -1.94 18.34
N ASP A 459 1.22 -0.91 18.15
CA ASP A 459 1.73 0.37 17.67
C ASP A 459 2.62 1.08 18.71
N PRO A 460 3.58 1.92 18.28
CA PRO A 460 4.54 2.55 19.18
C PRO A 460 3.93 3.65 20.05
N THR A 461 2.72 4.11 19.79
CA THR A 461 2.02 5.12 20.61
C THR A 461 1.26 4.51 21.78
N GLY A 462 1.15 3.19 21.82
CA GLY A 462 0.34 2.46 22.78
C GLY A 462 -1.18 2.61 22.59
N ALA A 463 -1.62 3.18 21.48
CA ALA A 463 -3.02 3.35 21.14
C ALA A 463 -3.61 2.04 20.59
N GLN A 464 -3.89 1.08 21.45
CA GLN A 464 -4.61 -0.13 21.08
C GLN A 464 -6.10 0.13 20.96
N LYS A 465 -6.71 -0.32 19.87
CA LYS A 465 -8.11 -0.02 19.52
C LYS A 465 -9.10 -1.15 19.80
N GLY A 466 -8.71 -2.18 20.52
CA GLY A 466 -9.64 -3.21 20.98
C GLY A 466 -9.73 -4.44 20.07
N LEU A 467 -10.91 -5.05 19.99
CA LEU A 467 -11.14 -6.32 19.30
C LEU A 467 -11.97 -6.09 18.03
N ASP A 468 -11.74 -6.90 17.01
CA ASP A 468 -12.62 -6.95 15.83
C ASP A 468 -13.99 -7.57 16.18
N ALA A 469 -14.90 -7.63 15.20
CA ALA A 469 -16.23 -8.21 15.37
C ALA A 469 -16.22 -9.70 15.80
N ASN A 470 -15.09 -10.40 15.62
CA ASN A 470 -14.90 -11.79 15.99
C ASN A 470 -14.19 -11.95 17.35
N GLY A 471 -13.84 -10.85 18.02
CA GLY A 471 -13.16 -10.86 19.30
C GLY A 471 -11.63 -11.05 19.21
N ASN A 472 -11.02 -10.92 18.03
CA ASN A 472 -9.58 -10.91 17.87
C ASN A 472 -9.03 -9.48 18.04
N VAL A 473 -7.76 -9.37 18.43
CA VAL A 473 -7.07 -8.07 18.44
C VAL A 473 -7.04 -7.52 17.00
N ALA A 474 -7.73 -6.41 16.78
CA ALA A 474 -7.78 -5.80 15.47
C ALA A 474 -6.50 -5.00 15.20
N LEU A 475 -6.03 -5.07 13.96
CA LEU A 475 -4.87 -4.31 13.52
C LEU A 475 -5.18 -2.81 13.56
N TYR A 476 -4.27 -2.05 14.16
CA TYR A 476 -4.29 -0.60 14.17
C TYR A 476 -2.90 -0.08 13.82
N THR A 477 -2.78 0.68 12.74
CA THR A 477 -1.49 1.16 12.21
C THR A 477 -1.42 2.69 12.03
N ALA A 478 -2.51 3.41 12.30
CA ALA A 478 -2.48 4.86 12.31
C ALA A 478 -1.56 5.42 13.41
N GLY A 479 -1.34 4.66 14.51
CA GLY A 479 -0.37 4.98 15.55
C GLY A 479 1.08 4.98 15.06
N ASP A 480 1.45 4.00 14.23
CA ASP A 480 2.78 3.94 13.61
C ASP A 480 3.05 5.13 12.70
N LEU A 481 2.05 5.49 11.88
CA LEU A 481 2.14 6.67 11.03
C LEU A 481 2.28 7.94 11.86
N ALA A 482 1.49 8.08 12.93
CA ALA A 482 1.58 9.23 13.84
C ALA A 482 2.95 9.34 14.52
N ALA A 483 3.49 8.20 14.97
CA ALA A 483 4.83 8.14 15.57
C ALA A 483 5.90 8.55 14.56
N THR A 484 5.88 7.96 13.35
CA THR A 484 6.84 8.30 12.30
C THR A 484 6.78 9.77 11.92
N MET A 485 5.58 10.34 11.70
CA MET A 485 5.42 11.76 11.40
C MET A 485 5.87 12.67 12.53
N SER A 486 5.74 12.24 13.78
CA SER A 486 6.21 13.00 14.95
C SER A 486 7.73 12.99 15.10
N LEU A 487 8.39 11.92 14.66
CA LEU A 487 9.85 11.75 14.71
C LEU A 487 10.53 12.36 13.47
N ASN A 488 9.90 12.20 12.29
CA ASN A 488 10.33 12.81 11.04
C ASN A 488 9.31 13.88 10.63
N VAL A 489 9.46 15.08 11.18
CA VAL A 489 8.49 16.19 11.04
C VAL A 489 8.36 16.74 9.62
N ASP A 490 9.29 16.41 8.72
CA ASP A 490 9.28 16.82 7.32
C ASP A 490 8.62 15.77 6.40
N LEU A 491 8.31 14.60 6.92
CA LEU A 491 7.65 13.53 6.16
C LEU A 491 6.32 14.01 5.57
N LYS A 492 6.17 13.87 4.24
CA LYS A 492 4.93 14.18 3.54
C LYS A 492 4.10 12.90 3.33
N VAL A 493 2.81 12.97 3.64
CA VAL A 493 1.87 11.85 3.47
C VAL A 493 0.72 12.26 2.57
N PHE A 494 0.44 11.44 1.57
CA PHE A 494 -0.66 11.64 0.65
C PHE A 494 -1.58 10.43 0.64
N SER A 495 -2.86 10.63 0.94
CA SER A 495 -3.90 9.60 0.87
C SER A 495 -4.67 9.73 -0.45
N ALA A 496 -4.65 8.68 -1.28
CA ALA A 496 -5.36 8.61 -2.55
C ALA A 496 -6.58 7.69 -2.41
N ASN A 497 -7.78 8.20 -2.74
CA ASN A 497 -9.03 7.53 -2.40
C ASN A 497 -9.98 7.51 -3.59
N GLY A 498 -10.58 6.35 -3.89
CA GLY A 498 -11.65 6.21 -4.88
C GLY A 498 -13.03 6.37 -4.25
N TYR A 499 -13.93 7.12 -4.90
CA TYR A 499 -15.30 7.31 -4.42
C TYR A 499 -16.13 6.01 -4.42
N TYR A 500 -15.80 5.06 -5.31
CA TYR A 500 -16.55 3.82 -5.55
C TYR A 500 -15.88 2.59 -4.94
N ASP A 501 -14.94 2.80 -4.01
CA ASP A 501 -14.22 1.75 -3.29
C ASP A 501 -15.00 1.30 -2.05
N PHE A 502 -15.67 0.14 -2.15
CA PHE A 502 -16.41 -0.44 -1.03
C PHE A 502 -15.51 -1.24 -0.08
N VAL A 503 -14.32 -1.67 -0.52
CA VAL A 503 -13.38 -2.46 0.28
C VAL A 503 -12.67 -1.59 1.33
N THR A 504 -12.20 -0.40 0.90
CA THR A 504 -11.55 0.58 1.77
C THR A 504 -12.18 1.95 1.56
N PRO A 505 -13.38 2.18 2.13
CA PRO A 505 -14.19 3.35 1.84
C PRO A 505 -13.45 4.65 2.14
N PHE A 506 -13.45 5.56 1.18
CA PHE A 506 -12.70 6.83 1.27
C PHE A 506 -13.02 7.64 2.53
N TYR A 507 -14.28 7.62 2.97
CA TYR A 507 -14.68 8.40 4.12
C TYR A 507 -14.24 7.74 5.43
N GLN A 508 -14.23 6.40 5.52
CA GLN A 508 -13.61 5.71 6.67
C GLN A 508 -12.13 6.06 6.78
N THR A 509 -11.39 6.07 5.67
CA THR A 509 -10.00 6.53 5.67
C THR A 509 -9.85 7.94 6.26
N MET A 510 -10.76 8.88 5.92
CA MET A 510 -10.72 10.23 6.49
C MET A 510 -11.02 10.26 7.99
N LEU A 511 -11.93 9.41 8.46
CA LEU A 511 -12.21 9.24 9.89
C LEU A 511 -10.99 8.70 10.64
N ASP A 512 -10.31 7.68 10.10
CA ASP A 512 -9.10 7.08 10.68
C ASP A 512 -7.96 8.10 10.76
N LEU A 513 -7.68 8.82 9.68
CA LEU A 513 -6.65 9.86 9.63
C LEU A 513 -6.97 11.04 10.58
N LYS A 514 -8.24 11.39 10.74
CA LYS A 514 -8.67 12.41 11.70
C LYS A 514 -8.48 11.94 13.14
N ALA A 515 -8.77 10.67 13.43
CA ALA A 515 -8.64 10.07 14.75
C ALA A 515 -7.20 9.69 15.12
N MET A 516 -6.28 9.68 14.15
CA MET A 516 -4.87 9.37 14.35
C MET A 516 -4.26 10.23 15.47
N PRO A 517 -3.45 9.66 16.40
CA PRO A 517 -2.92 10.36 17.57
C PRO A 517 -1.74 11.29 17.24
N LEU A 518 -1.83 12.03 16.15
CA LEU A 518 -0.89 13.09 15.75
C LEU A 518 -1.39 14.44 16.28
N LEU A 519 -0.78 14.93 17.35
CA LEU A 519 -1.27 16.12 18.08
C LEU A 519 -0.72 17.42 17.50
N ASP A 520 0.48 17.41 16.91
CA ASP A 520 1.11 18.62 16.38
C ASP A 520 0.41 19.10 15.11
N ALA A 521 -0.13 20.33 15.17
CA ALA A 521 -0.91 20.90 14.07
C ALA A 521 -0.05 21.27 12.85
N ASP A 522 1.24 21.57 13.03
CA ASP A 522 2.13 21.90 11.91
C ASP A 522 2.59 20.64 11.19
N VAL A 523 2.92 19.59 11.92
CA VAL A 523 3.20 18.26 11.33
C VAL A 523 1.98 17.71 10.60
N ARG A 524 0.78 17.90 11.16
CA ARG A 524 -0.48 17.46 10.50
C ARG A 524 -0.72 18.12 9.14
N LYS A 525 -0.17 19.30 8.86
CA LYS A 525 -0.23 19.95 7.53
C LYS A 525 0.53 19.19 6.44
N ASN A 526 1.41 18.25 6.82
CA ASN A 526 2.11 17.38 5.90
C ASN A 526 1.26 16.20 5.42
N LEU A 527 0.05 16.03 5.99
CA LEU A 527 -0.94 15.06 5.56
C LEU A 527 -1.92 15.72 4.58
N SER A 528 -2.06 15.14 3.41
CA SER A 528 -2.98 15.59 2.36
C SER A 528 -3.75 14.42 1.78
N ALA A 529 -4.90 14.69 1.12
CA ALA A 529 -5.73 13.67 0.51
C ALA A 529 -6.23 14.11 -0.87
N GLY A 530 -6.39 13.14 -1.76
CA GLY A 530 -7.03 13.26 -3.06
C GLY A 530 -8.18 12.27 -3.20
N PHE A 531 -9.23 12.67 -3.92
CA PHE A 531 -10.42 11.86 -4.15
C PHE A 531 -10.69 11.77 -5.65
N TYR A 532 -10.96 10.56 -6.12
CA TYR A 532 -11.03 10.28 -7.55
C TYR A 532 -12.31 9.55 -7.91
N PRO A 533 -12.92 9.84 -9.08
CA PRO A 533 -14.10 9.11 -9.57
C PRO A 533 -13.69 7.72 -10.09
N SER A 534 -13.13 6.90 -9.20
CA SER A 534 -12.63 5.55 -9.44
C SER A 534 -12.92 4.66 -8.23
N GLY A 535 -12.62 3.36 -8.34
CA GLY A 535 -12.66 2.39 -7.25
C GLY A 535 -11.33 2.23 -6.55
N HIS A 536 -11.10 1.05 -5.97
CA HIS A 536 -9.93 0.65 -5.18
C HIS A 536 -8.61 0.82 -5.94
N MET A 537 -8.56 0.28 -7.14
CA MET A 537 -7.43 0.48 -8.06
C MET A 537 -7.63 1.81 -8.82
N VAL A 538 -7.40 2.94 -8.13
CA VAL A 538 -7.66 4.30 -8.64
C VAL A 538 -7.10 4.51 -10.04
N TYR A 539 -5.97 3.94 -10.33
CA TYR A 539 -5.22 4.06 -11.57
C TYR A 539 -5.85 3.32 -12.77
N LEU A 540 -6.85 2.45 -12.58
CA LEU A 540 -7.53 1.78 -13.70
C LEU A 540 -8.46 2.72 -14.47
N ASP A 541 -8.92 3.79 -13.83
CA ASP A 541 -9.59 4.89 -14.52
C ASP A 541 -8.55 5.87 -15.08
N GLY A 542 -8.59 6.12 -16.39
CA GLY A 542 -7.58 6.92 -17.07
C GLY A 542 -7.53 8.38 -16.59
N GLY A 543 -8.68 9.00 -16.37
CA GLY A 543 -8.77 10.37 -15.86
C GLY A 543 -8.25 10.47 -14.43
N SER A 544 -8.65 9.53 -13.58
CA SER A 544 -8.21 9.42 -12.19
C SER A 544 -6.71 9.16 -12.08
N ARG A 545 -6.14 8.29 -12.92
CA ARG A 545 -4.70 8.03 -12.96
C ARG A 545 -3.90 9.29 -13.32
N THR A 546 -4.34 10.03 -14.34
CA THR A 546 -3.67 11.29 -14.74
C THR A 546 -3.76 12.34 -13.62
N ALA A 547 -4.92 12.48 -12.97
CA ALA A 547 -5.09 13.38 -11.84
C ALA A 547 -4.21 12.96 -10.64
N LEU A 548 -4.21 11.67 -10.29
CA LEU A 548 -3.36 11.12 -9.23
C LEU A 548 -1.88 11.34 -9.52
N LYS A 549 -1.41 11.15 -10.77
CA LYS A 549 -0.03 11.49 -11.14
C LYS A 549 0.29 12.96 -10.87
N ALA A 550 -0.62 13.89 -11.18
CA ALA A 550 -0.41 15.30 -10.93
C ALA A 550 -0.31 15.61 -9.42
N ASP A 551 -1.11 14.94 -8.59
CA ASP A 551 -1.04 15.05 -7.13
C ASP A 551 0.27 14.50 -6.58
N LEU A 552 0.70 13.32 -7.06
CA LEU A 552 1.98 12.74 -6.70
C LEU A 552 3.16 13.61 -7.13
N ALA A 553 3.11 14.24 -8.30
CA ALA A 553 4.14 15.19 -8.70
C ALA A 553 4.27 16.34 -7.69
N ARG A 554 3.14 16.87 -7.17
CA ARG A 554 3.15 17.89 -6.10
C ARG A 554 3.73 17.35 -4.78
N LEU A 555 3.43 16.09 -4.44
CA LEU A 555 4.02 15.42 -3.27
C LEU A 555 5.55 15.35 -3.40
N TYR A 556 6.06 14.88 -4.54
CA TYR A 556 7.51 14.80 -4.79
C TYR A 556 8.17 16.19 -4.70
N ASP A 557 7.59 17.19 -5.36
CA ASP A 557 8.11 18.56 -5.35
C ASP A 557 8.15 19.12 -3.90
N ALA A 558 7.08 18.91 -3.11
CA ALA A 558 7.01 19.37 -1.72
C ALA A 558 8.00 18.63 -0.79
N ALA A 559 8.21 17.33 -1.03
CA ALA A 559 9.05 16.48 -0.19
C ALA A 559 10.56 16.57 -0.52
N THR A 560 10.92 17.10 -1.70
CA THR A 560 12.32 17.24 -2.15
C THR A 560 12.81 18.68 -2.20
N THR A 561 11.94 19.65 -1.87
CA THR A 561 12.36 21.06 -1.82
C THR A 561 13.43 21.26 -0.74
N ASP A 562 14.55 21.87 -1.11
CA ASP A 562 15.64 22.19 -0.17
C ASP A 562 15.20 23.23 0.85
N HIS A 563 14.73 22.77 2.01
CA HIS A 563 14.30 23.62 3.12
C HIS A 563 15.44 24.50 3.66
N GLN A 564 16.70 24.09 3.53
CA GLN A 564 17.86 24.90 3.95
C GLN A 564 18.05 26.09 3.01
N ALA A 565 17.87 25.92 1.71
CA ALA A 565 17.91 27.01 0.74
C ALA A 565 16.78 28.00 0.99
N VAL A 566 15.55 27.51 1.24
CA VAL A 566 14.39 28.35 1.57
C VAL A 566 14.58 29.09 2.89
N ALA A 567 15.11 28.41 3.93
CA ALA A 567 15.43 29.06 5.22
C ALA A 567 16.51 30.12 5.06
N ARG A 568 17.57 29.89 4.28
CA ARG A 568 18.59 30.88 3.94
C ARG A 568 18.01 32.08 3.22
N ILE A 569 17.12 31.87 2.24
CA ILE A 569 16.45 32.97 1.52
C ILE A 569 15.59 33.79 2.47
N ARG A 570 14.80 33.15 3.35
CA ARG A 570 13.98 33.83 4.38
C ARG A 570 14.83 34.64 5.37
N MET A 571 15.96 34.07 5.85
CA MET A 571 16.91 34.79 6.71
C MET A 571 17.54 36.00 6.01
N LEU A 572 17.88 35.87 4.72
CA LEU A 572 18.43 36.98 3.95
C LEU A 572 17.39 38.07 3.67
N GLN A 573 16.11 37.70 3.47
CA GLN A 573 15.01 38.64 3.33
C GLN A 573 14.70 39.36 4.64
N ALA A 574 14.68 38.64 5.79
CA ALA A 574 14.48 39.23 7.13
C ALA A 574 15.61 40.15 7.56
N ARG A 575 16.83 40.01 7.02
CA ARG A 575 17.97 40.93 7.29
C ARG A 575 17.94 42.18 6.40
N LYS A 576 17.09 42.21 5.37
CA LYS A 576 16.93 43.38 4.48
C LYS A 576 15.68 44.22 4.82
N ALA A 577 14.77 43.70 5.66
CA ALA A 577 13.66 44.42 6.26
C ALA A 577 14.06 44.93 7.68
#